data_ed8255e9377c2f3bf9d87fa2550c4adc
#
_entry.id   ed8255e9377c2f3bf9d87fa2550c4adc
#
_cell.length_a   1.000
_cell.length_b   1.000
_cell.length_c   1.000
_cell.angle_alpha   90.00
_cell.angle_beta   90.00
_cell.angle_gamma   90.00
#
_symmetry.space_group_name_H-M   'P 1'
#
loop_
_entity.id
_entity.type
_entity.pdbx_description
1 polymer ?
#
loop_
_entity_poly.entity_id
_entity_poly.type
_entity_poly.pdbx_seq_one_letter_code
_entity_poly.pdbx_strand_id
1 'polypeptide(L)'
;MSLSSARKTVAFFSLEMGRDELVQRLLSSTALIEGQRLKTGRINTEQEWKNLSSAVSVFMEAPLYIDDTPAVTVAQIRARCRRLKAEHGLDAVMIDYLQLMTSRNVRNNDSRQQEISEISRSLKSLARELEVPVIALSQLSRGPDAR
;
A
#
# COMPACT_ATOMS: atom_id res chain seq x y z
N MET A 1 3.31 -10.06 -13.70
CA MET A 1 2.25 -9.21 -14.27
C MET A 1 1.78 -8.25 -13.18
N SER A 2 1.91 -6.94 -13.34
CA SER A 2 1.39 -6.01 -12.34
C SER A 2 -0.14 -5.94 -12.41
N LEU A 3 -0.79 -5.77 -11.25
CA LEU A 3 -2.25 -5.66 -11.18
C LEU A 3 -2.79 -4.50 -12.04
N SER A 4 -1.99 -3.45 -12.22
CA SER A 4 -2.33 -2.30 -13.05
C SER A 4 -2.39 -2.63 -14.55
N SER A 5 -1.51 -3.48 -15.05
CA SER A 5 -1.54 -3.87 -16.47
C SER A 5 -2.74 -4.74 -16.82
N ALA A 6 -3.35 -5.39 -15.85
CA ALA A 6 -4.58 -6.18 -16.01
C ALA A 6 -5.86 -5.34 -15.82
N ARG A 7 -5.77 -4.03 -15.64
CA ARG A 7 -6.88 -3.11 -15.33
C ARG A 7 -7.68 -3.53 -14.09
N LYS A 8 -6.98 -4.08 -13.10
CA LYS A 8 -7.59 -4.46 -11.82
C LYS A 8 -7.58 -3.28 -10.86
N THR A 9 -8.71 -3.06 -10.20
CA THR A 9 -8.86 -1.98 -9.22
C THR A 9 -8.22 -2.38 -7.89
N VAL A 10 -7.26 -1.58 -7.45
CA VAL A 10 -6.51 -1.81 -6.21
C VAL A 10 -6.67 -0.63 -5.28
N ALA A 11 -7.01 -0.90 -4.02
CA ALA A 11 -6.96 0.07 -2.94
C ALA A 11 -5.64 -0.12 -2.17
N PHE A 12 -4.84 0.92 -2.07
CA PHE A 12 -3.57 0.91 -1.35
C PHE A 12 -3.63 1.87 -0.18
N PHE A 13 -3.54 1.33 1.04
CA PHE A 13 -3.46 2.11 2.28
C PHE A 13 -2.00 2.23 2.67
N SER A 14 -1.42 3.41 2.44
CA SER A 14 -0.03 3.73 2.77
C SER A 14 0.02 4.47 4.10
N LEU A 15 0.31 3.76 5.18
CA LEU A 15 0.30 4.30 6.54
C LEU A 15 1.62 4.93 6.94
N GLU A 16 2.72 4.56 6.27
CA GLU A 16 4.06 5.08 6.55
C GLU A 16 4.44 6.21 5.58
N MET A 17 4.21 6.01 4.30
CA MET A 17 4.61 6.94 3.25
C MET A 17 3.44 7.78 2.75
N GLY A 18 3.72 9.05 2.46
CA GLY A 18 2.77 9.89 1.72
C GLY A 18 2.55 9.38 0.29
N ARG A 19 1.44 9.79 -0.29
CA ARG A 19 1.05 9.42 -1.66
C ARG A 19 2.15 9.72 -2.68
N ASP A 20 2.73 10.91 -2.60
CA ASP A 20 3.75 11.36 -3.56
C ASP A 20 5.01 10.48 -3.51
N GLU A 21 5.46 10.13 -2.31
CA GLU A 21 6.61 9.24 -2.14
C GLU A 21 6.32 7.83 -2.67
N LEU A 22 5.12 7.31 -2.42
CA LEU A 22 4.70 6.00 -2.94
C LEU A 22 4.67 6.00 -4.47
N VAL A 23 4.09 7.03 -5.08
CA VAL A 23 4.03 7.17 -6.56
C VAL A 23 5.43 7.26 -7.14
N GLN A 24 6.34 8.01 -6.54
CA GLN A 24 7.74 8.10 -6.98
C GLN A 24 8.43 6.73 -6.93
N ARG A 25 8.22 5.94 -5.89
CA ARG A 25 8.78 4.59 -5.79
C ARG A 25 8.21 3.64 -6.84
N LEU A 26 6.92 3.72 -7.11
CA LEU A 26 6.27 2.93 -8.15
C LEU A 26 6.80 3.30 -9.54
N LEU A 27 6.95 4.59 -9.84
CA LEU A 27 7.53 5.07 -11.09
C LEU A 27 8.99 4.63 -11.25
N SER A 28 9.80 4.77 -10.21
CA SER A 28 11.19 4.32 -10.17
C SER A 28 11.32 2.83 -10.52
N SER A 29 10.49 2.01 -9.88
CA SER A 29 10.47 0.56 -10.12
C SER A 29 10.02 0.20 -11.52
N THR A 30 9.00 0.88 -12.05
CA THR A 30 8.44 0.58 -13.38
C THR A 30 9.32 1.09 -14.51
N ALA A 31 9.89 2.28 -14.36
CA ALA A 31 10.78 2.90 -15.34
C ALA A 31 12.23 2.38 -15.28
N LEU A 32 12.56 1.59 -14.25
CA LEU A 32 13.93 1.12 -13.96
C LEU A 32 14.95 2.25 -13.81
N ILE A 33 14.52 3.33 -13.16
CA ILE A 33 15.35 4.49 -12.82
C ILE A 33 15.54 4.52 -11.32
N GLU A 34 16.77 4.69 -10.85
CA GLU A 34 17.06 4.84 -9.42
C GLU A 34 16.25 6.00 -8.81
N GLY A 35 15.60 5.74 -7.67
CA GLY A 35 14.69 6.69 -7.04
C GLY A 35 15.33 8.05 -6.73
N GLN A 36 16.60 8.07 -6.33
CA GLN A 36 17.36 9.31 -6.09
C GLN A 36 17.55 10.13 -7.37
N ARG A 37 17.80 9.47 -8.49
CA ARG A 37 17.92 10.13 -9.79
C ARG A 37 16.60 10.69 -10.28
N LEU A 38 15.51 9.93 -10.08
CA LEU A 38 14.16 10.40 -10.39
C LEU A 38 13.78 11.62 -9.56
N LYS A 39 14.06 11.59 -8.26
CA LYS A 39 13.76 12.70 -7.32
C LYS A 39 14.52 13.98 -7.65
N THR A 40 15.78 13.87 -8.11
CA THR A 40 16.63 15.00 -8.47
C THR A 40 16.52 15.44 -9.93
N GLY A 41 15.70 14.75 -10.72
CA GLY A 41 15.54 15.04 -12.15
C GLY A 41 16.75 14.65 -13.01
N ARG A 42 17.66 13.82 -12.52
CA ARG A 42 18.87 13.40 -13.26
C ARG A 42 18.55 12.23 -14.20
N ILE A 43 17.79 12.53 -15.22
CA ILE A 43 17.45 11.59 -16.29
C ILE A 43 18.30 11.98 -17.49
N ASN A 44 19.26 11.11 -17.87
CA ASN A 44 20.36 11.48 -18.77
C ASN A 44 20.23 10.90 -20.18
N THR A 45 19.36 9.90 -20.37
CA THR A 45 19.23 9.23 -21.67
C THR A 45 17.81 9.35 -22.21
N GLU A 46 17.68 9.35 -23.53
CA GLU A 46 16.38 9.34 -24.20
C GLU A 46 15.57 8.08 -23.84
N GLN A 47 16.25 6.96 -23.65
CA GLN A 47 15.61 5.71 -23.26
C GLN A 47 14.99 5.82 -21.85
N GLU A 48 15.68 6.44 -20.90
CA GLU A 48 15.15 6.69 -19.56
C GLU A 48 13.92 7.60 -19.61
N TRP A 49 13.92 8.62 -20.44
CA TRP A 49 12.76 9.48 -20.67
C TRP A 49 11.57 8.72 -21.25
N LYS A 50 11.82 7.86 -22.22
CA LYS A 50 10.77 6.99 -22.80
C LYS A 50 10.22 6.02 -21.77
N ASN A 51 11.08 5.40 -20.96
CA ASN A 51 10.67 4.50 -19.88
C ASN A 51 9.83 5.23 -18.84
N LEU A 52 10.23 6.43 -18.43
CA LEU A 52 9.48 7.24 -17.48
C LEU A 52 8.12 7.67 -18.04
N SER A 53 8.07 8.13 -19.27
CA SER A 53 6.82 8.51 -19.95
C SER A 53 5.84 7.33 -20.04
N SER A 54 6.33 6.15 -20.40
CA SER A 54 5.53 4.93 -20.43
C SER A 54 5.01 4.54 -19.05
N ALA A 55 5.85 4.63 -18.02
CA ALA A 55 5.46 4.36 -16.64
C ALA A 55 4.37 5.32 -16.16
N VAL A 56 4.52 6.61 -16.41
CA VAL A 56 3.51 7.62 -16.08
C VAL A 56 2.18 7.32 -16.75
N SER A 57 2.19 6.98 -18.04
CA SER A 57 0.97 6.61 -18.79
C SER A 57 0.26 5.41 -18.16
N VAL A 58 1.02 4.38 -17.77
CA VAL A 58 0.47 3.19 -17.10
C VAL A 58 -0.22 3.55 -15.79
N PHE A 59 0.40 4.39 -14.96
CA PHE A 59 -0.18 4.78 -13.67
C PHE A 59 -1.32 5.77 -13.80
N MET A 60 -1.35 6.61 -14.82
CA MET A 60 -2.49 7.50 -15.07
C MET A 60 -3.75 6.73 -15.48
N GLU A 61 -3.59 5.62 -16.18
CA GLU A 61 -4.70 4.77 -16.62
C GLU A 61 -5.06 3.66 -15.63
N ALA A 62 -4.15 3.33 -14.71
CA ALA A 62 -4.36 2.26 -13.74
C ALA A 62 -5.40 2.67 -12.69
N PRO A 63 -6.39 1.82 -12.39
CA PRO A 63 -7.35 2.06 -11.31
C PRO A 63 -6.71 1.73 -9.95
N LEU A 64 -5.70 2.50 -9.56
CA LEU A 64 -5.01 2.43 -8.29
C LEU A 64 -5.45 3.59 -7.40
N TYR A 65 -6.11 3.27 -6.30
CA TYR A 65 -6.59 4.23 -5.31
C TYR A 65 -5.67 4.21 -4.08
N ILE A 66 -4.97 5.30 -3.85
CA ILE A 66 -4.02 5.44 -2.75
C ILE A 66 -4.65 6.28 -1.65
N ASP A 67 -4.65 5.73 -0.45
CA ASP A 67 -5.06 6.42 0.77
C ASP A 67 -3.86 6.49 1.72
N ASP A 68 -3.40 7.69 1.99
CA ASP A 68 -2.25 7.96 2.86
C ASP A 68 -2.65 8.58 4.21
N THR A 69 -3.91 8.41 4.60
CA THR A 69 -4.40 8.85 5.89
C THR A 69 -3.66 8.13 7.02
N PRO A 70 -2.94 8.85 7.90
CA PRO A 70 -2.24 8.23 9.02
C PRO A 70 -3.25 7.70 10.05
N ALA A 71 -2.84 6.66 10.78
CA ALA A 71 -3.61 6.08 11.88
C ALA A 71 -5.05 5.66 11.50
N VAL A 72 -5.24 5.19 10.27
CA VAL A 72 -6.53 4.68 9.81
C VAL A 72 -6.92 3.42 10.60
N THR A 73 -8.19 3.31 10.94
CA THR A 73 -8.75 2.13 11.62
C THR A 73 -9.27 1.09 10.62
N VAL A 74 -9.43 -0.17 11.06
CA VAL A 74 -10.03 -1.22 10.22
C VAL A 74 -11.45 -0.84 9.78
N ALA A 75 -12.22 -0.20 10.67
CA ALA A 75 -13.57 0.28 10.34
C ALA A 75 -13.55 1.31 9.20
N GLN A 76 -12.58 2.23 9.22
CA GLN A 76 -12.41 3.23 8.15
C GLN A 76 -11.96 2.57 6.84
N ILE A 77 -11.04 1.62 6.89
CA ILE A 77 -10.63 0.84 5.71
C ILE A 77 -11.84 0.11 5.12
N ARG A 78 -12.64 -0.54 5.96
CA ARG A 78 -13.85 -1.24 5.54
C ARG A 78 -14.84 -0.31 4.84
N ALA A 79 -15.14 0.83 5.41
CA ALA A 79 -16.05 1.80 4.84
C ALA A 79 -15.57 2.32 3.47
N ARG A 80 -14.28 2.64 3.37
CA ARG A 80 -13.67 3.10 2.11
C ARG A 80 -13.63 2.02 1.04
N CYS A 81 -13.30 0.79 1.40
CA CYS A 81 -13.29 -0.34 0.47
C CYS A 81 -14.70 -0.69 -0.02
N ARG A 82 -15.70 -0.66 0.85
CA ARG A 82 -17.10 -0.89 0.46
C ARG A 82 -17.58 0.15 -0.54
N ARG A 83 -17.27 1.42 -0.27
CA ARG A 83 -17.61 2.53 -1.17
C ARG A 83 -16.91 2.38 -2.51
N LEU A 84 -15.62 2.11 -2.50
CA LEU A 84 -14.84 1.93 -3.72
C LEU A 84 -15.37 0.75 -4.55
N LYS A 85 -15.68 -0.35 -3.90
CA LYS A 85 -16.26 -1.52 -4.58
C LYS A 85 -17.61 -1.22 -5.22
N ALA A 86 -18.46 -0.45 -4.56
CA ALA A 86 -19.77 -0.06 -5.09
C ALA A 86 -19.66 0.91 -6.26
N GLU A 87 -18.71 1.86 -6.24
CA GLU A 87 -18.57 2.92 -7.24
C GLU A 87 -17.73 2.49 -8.44
N HIS A 88 -16.66 1.74 -8.24
CA HIS A 88 -15.66 1.43 -9.27
C HIS A 88 -15.31 -0.06 -9.38
N GLY A 89 -15.78 -0.87 -8.44
CA GLY A 89 -15.28 -2.23 -8.26
C GLY A 89 -13.99 -2.27 -7.45
N LEU A 90 -13.63 -3.43 -6.93
CA LEU A 90 -12.43 -3.64 -6.15
C LEU A 90 -11.93 -5.07 -6.35
N ASP A 91 -10.66 -5.22 -6.72
CA ASP A 91 -10.04 -6.51 -6.99
C ASP A 91 -8.98 -6.91 -5.96
N ALA A 92 -8.38 -5.95 -5.28
CA ALA A 92 -7.40 -6.21 -4.22
C ALA A 92 -7.27 -5.02 -3.27
N VAL A 93 -6.86 -5.30 -2.04
CA VAL A 93 -6.52 -4.29 -1.02
C VAL A 93 -5.10 -4.54 -0.53
N MET A 94 -4.29 -3.50 -0.46
CA MET A 94 -2.94 -3.53 0.11
C MET A 94 -2.84 -2.56 1.28
N ILE A 95 -2.16 -2.99 2.34
CA ILE A 95 -1.95 -2.18 3.55
C ILE A 95 -0.47 -2.24 3.93
N ASP A 96 0.18 -1.10 4.03
CA ASP A 96 1.57 -0.97 4.40
C ASP A 96 1.70 0.03 5.56
N TYR A 97 2.00 -0.41 6.75
CA TYR A 97 2.11 -1.74 7.34
C TYR A 97 1.25 -1.80 8.62
N LEU A 98 0.88 -2.99 9.06
CA LEU A 98 -0.14 -3.20 10.11
C LEU A 98 0.18 -2.53 11.45
N GLN A 99 1.45 -2.45 11.85
CA GLN A 99 1.84 -1.91 13.15
C GLN A 99 1.48 -0.43 13.32
N LEU A 100 1.29 0.30 12.22
CA LEU A 100 0.87 1.71 12.27
C LEU A 100 -0.63 1.87 12.55
N MET A 101 -1.40 0.79 12.46
CA MET A 101 -2.82 0.77 12.82
C MET A 101 -3.03 0.57 14.33
N THR A 102 -1.98 0.19 15.06
CA THR A 102 -2.07 -0.03 16.51
C THR A 102 -2.07 1.30 17.26
N SER A 103 -2.72 1.32 18.43
CA SER A 103 -2.76 2.50 19.29
C SER A 103 -1.36 2.84 19.82
N ARG A 104 -0.97 4.11 19.72
CA ARG A 104 0.32 4.60 20.26
C ARG A 104 0.42 4.50 21.79
N ASN A 105 -0.69 4.32 22.48
CA ASN A 105 -0.75 4.28 23.93
C ASN A 105 -0.52 2.89 24.54
N VAL A 106 -0.35 1.87 23.72
CA VAL A 106 -0.09 0.51 24.22
C VAL A 106 1.37 0.38 24.62
N ARG A 107 1.62 0.38 25.93
CA ARG A 107 2.97 0.32 26.52
C ARG A 107 3.54 -1.10 26.64
N ASN A 108 2.71 -2.13 26.52
CA ASN A 108 3.11 -3.53 26.69
C ASN A 108 3.18 -4.25 25.34
N ASN A 109 4.27 -4.99 25.11
CA ASN A 109 4.44 -5.81 23.92
C ASN A 109 3.33 -6.85 23.72
N ASP A 110 2.85 -7.45 24.80
CA ASP A 110 1.79 -8.46 24.76
C ASP A 110 0.46 -7.86 24.26
N SER A 111 0.11 -6.66 24.77
CA SER A 111 -1.08 -5.94 24.33
C SER A 111 -0.99 -5.52 22.86
N ARG A 112 0.20 -5.18 22.40
CA ARG A 112 0.47 -4.84 21.01
C ARG A 112 0.32 -6.03 20.07
N GLN A 113 0.78 -7.19 20.47
CA GLN A 113 0.60 -8.44 19.72
C GLN A 113 -0.88 -8.85 19.64
N GLN A 114 -1.62 -8.70 20.73
CA GLN A 114 -3.06 -8.95 20.74
C GLN A 114 -3.80 -8.00 19.80
N GLU A 115 -3.48 -6.71 19.83
CA GLU A 115 -4.06 -5.71 18.94
C GLU A 115 -3.79 -6.02 17.47
N ILE A 116 -2.55 -6.40 17.11
CA ILE A 116 -2.19 -6.83 15.75
C ILE A 116 -2.97 -8.09 15.34
N SER A 117 -3.14 -9.03 16.25
CA SER A 117 -3.91 -10.25 16.00
C SER A 117 -5.39 -9.95 15.73
N GLU A 118 -5.98 -9.02 16.46
CA GLU A 118 -7.35 -8.56 16.25
C GLU A 118 -7.51 -7.84 14.91
N ILE A 119 -6.56 -6.97 14.56
CA ILE A 119 -6.52 -6.30 13.27
C ILE A 119 -6.44 -7.34 12.14
N SER A 120 -5.55 -8.33 12.24
CA SER A 120 -5.42 -9.40 11.26
C SER A 120 -6.72 -10.17 11.06
N ARG A 121 -7.41 -10.52 12.14
CA ARG A 121 -8.71 -11.21 12.08
C ARG A 121 -9.77 -10.33 11.41
N SER A 122 -9.80 -9.06 11.75
CA SER A 122 -10.74 -8.09 11.16
C SER A 122 -10.48 -7.89 9.65
N LEU A 123 -9.21 -7.87 9.22
CA LEU A 123 -8.85 -7.79 7.81
C LEU A 123 -9.19 -9.08 7.05
N LYS A 124 -9.05 -10.24 7.69
CA LYS A 124 -9.50 -11.52 7.11
C LYS A 124 -11.01 -11.54 6.91
N SER A 125 -11.76 -11.03 7.89
CA SER A 125 -13.21 -10.88 7.78
C SER A 125 -13.58 -9.92 6.64
N LEU A 126 -12.86 -8.82 6.50
CA LEU A 126 -13.03 -7.86 5.40
C LEU A 126 -12.79 -8.49 4.03
N ALA A 127 -11.72 -9.27 3.89
CA ALA A 127 -11.41 -9.97 2.65
C ALA A 127 -12.53 -10.92 2.23
N ARG A 128 -13.12 -11.62 3.19
CA ARG A 128 -14.25 -12.52 2.93
C ARG A 128 -15.53 -11.76 2.57
N GLU A 129 -15.81 -10.67 3.27
CA GLU A 129 -16.99 -9.83 3.03
C GLU A 129 -16.97 -9.21 1.63
N LEU A 130 -15.81 -8.68 1.23
CA LEU A 130 -15.64 -8.02 -0.07
C LEU A 130 -15.30 -9.01 -1.19
N GLU A 131 -15.00 -10.27 -0.87
CA GLU A 131 -14.55 -11.28 -1.82
C GLU A 131 -13.31 -10.84 -2.61
N VAL A 132 -12.37 -10.20 -1.93
CA VAL A 132 -11.10 -9.72 -2.50
C VAL A 132 -9.92 -10.11 -1.62
N PRO A 133 -8.73 -10.35 -2.21
CA PRO A 133 -7.51 -10.55 -1.42
C PRO A 133 -7.14 -9.26 -0.71
N VAL A 134 -6.78 -9.39 0.57
CA VAL A 134 -6.19 -8.32 1.38
C VAL A 134 -4.75 -8.70 1.68
N ILE A 135 -3.81 -7.91 1.18
CA ILE A 135 -2.37 -8.08 1.37
C ILE A 135 -1.92 -7.06 2.40
N ALA A 136 -1.50 -7.53 3.55
CA ALA A 136 -1.03 -6.66 4.62
C ALA A 136 0.45 -6.94 4.90
N LEU A 137 1.25 -5.90 4.85
CA LEU A 137 2.66 -5.95 5.21
C LEU A 137 2.79 -5.82 6.72
N SER A 138 3.67 -6.61 7.30
CA SER A 138 4.00 -6.56 8.72
C SER A 138 5.50 -6.42 8.88
N GLN A 139 5.92 -5.39 9.62
CA GLN A 139 7.33 -5.20 9.93
C GLN A 139 7.70 -6.13 11.09
N LEU A 140 8.59 -7.06 10.82
CA LEU A 140 9.16 -7.90 11.87
C LEU A 140 10.12 -7.05 12.71
N SER A 141 9.85 -6.95 14.02
CA SER A 141 10.85 -6.42 14.93
C SER A 141 12.05 -7.37 14.93
N ARG A 142 13.24 -6.86 14.63
CA ARG A 142 14.48 -7.57 14.95
C ARG A 142 14.61 -7.55 16.47
N GLY A 143 13.96 -8.50 17.16
CA GLY A 143 14.34 -8.84 18.50
C GLY A 143 15.78 -9.36 18.48
N PRO A 144 16.57 -9.16 19.53
CA PRO A 144 17.84 -9.85 19.65
C PRO A 144 17.53 -11.35 19.50
N ASP A 145 18.22 -12.02 18.58
CA ASP A 145 18.16 -13.46 18.46
C ASP A 145 18.41 -14.03 19.86
N ALA A 146 17.37 -14.51 20.50
CA ALA A 146 17.49 -15.27 21.71
C ALA A 146 18.18 -16.58 21.33
N ARG A 147 19.49 -16.59 21.51
CA ARG A 147 20.27 -17.82 21.43
C ARG A 147 19.97 -18.70 22.64
#